data_418fe09fe1e575301879d621796057bd
#
_entry.id   418fe09fe1e575301879d621796057bd
#
_cell.length_a   1.000
_cell.length_b   1.000
_cell.length_c   1.000
_cell.angle_alpha   90.00
_cell.angle_beta   90.00
_cell.angle_gamma   90.00
#
_symmetry.space_group_name_H-M   'P 1'
#
loop_
_entity.id
_entity.type
_entity.pdbx_description
1 polymer ?
#
loop_
_entity_poly.entity_id
_entity_poly.type
_entity_poly.pdbx_seq_one_letter_code
_entity_poly.pdbx_strand_id
1 'polypeptide(L)'
;MNILLTNDDGYKAYGINLLAKLLKKYGDVYIVAPKKVMSAKSVSIILDRPLKVSKIKKNVYSTDGTPADCVAFGLSSLGIKFDLVVSGINHGHNISYDTMYSGTIGACLQALTYQIPAIAFSCEHNFELVEKFFDDVMNHILNLKLLSSEHLLNVNFPLSEEVRGIMETNIYYRPQATYYEKVGENTYQALRKLDDEHCNDLKSDVYAVNHGFISISKLNKKLD
;
A
#
# COMPACT_ATOMS: atom_id res chain seq x y z
N MET A 1 -4.28 3.28 -19.69
CA MET A 1 -4.25 2.07 -18.83
C MET A 1 -5.56 1.95 -18.08
N ASN A 2 -6.03 0.72 -17.81
CA ASN A 2 -7.08 0.47 -16.83
C ASN A 2 -6.42 0.18 -15.48
N ILE A 3 -6.71 1.00 -14.48
CA ILE A 3 -6.07 0.94 -13.17
C ILE A 3 -7.10 0.49 -12.13
N LEU A 4 -6.85 -0.63 -11.45
CA LEU A 4 -7.61 -1.05 -10.28
C LEU A 4 -7.01 -0.40 -9.03
N LEU A 5 -7.81 0.39 -8.33
CA LEU A 5 -7.40 1.10 -7.11
C LEU A 5 -8.10 0.52 -5.88
N THR A 6 -7.34 0.25 -4.85
CA THR A 6 -7.82 -0.20 -3.54
C THR A 6 -7.06 0.48 -2.39
N ASN A 7 -7.42 0.17 -1.15
CA ASN A 7 -6.72 0.53 0.08
C ASN A 7 -7.19 -0.37 1.24
N ASP A 8 -6.66 -0.17 2.45
CA ASP A 8 -7.16 -0.79 3.68
C ASP A 8 -7.90 0.19 4.61
N ASP A 9 -7.83 1.51 4.37
CA ASP A 9 -8.56 2.53 5.14
C ASP A 9 -10.06 2.65 4.76
N GLY A 10 -10.45 2.02 3.66
CA GLY A 10 -11.82 2.03 3.15
C GLY A 10 -12.08 3.03 2.03
N TYR A 11 -13.14 2.77 1.23
CA TYR A 11 -13.44 3.52 0.00
C TYR A 11 -13.74 5.02 0.20
N LYS A 12 -14.06 5.45 1.43
CA LYS A 12 -14.33 6.86 1.78
C LYS A 12 -13.09 7.61 2.25
N ALA A 13 -12.00 6.91 2.54
CA ALA A 13 -10.79 7.53 3.07
C ALA A 13 -10.25 8.62 2.14
N TYR A 14 -9.62 9.64 2.73
CA TYR A 14 -9.05 10.75 1.96
C TYR A 14 -7.97 10.25 1.00
N GLY A 15 -7.08 9.36 1.46
CA GLY A 15 -5.96 8.85 0.67
C GLY A 15 -6.37 8.20 -0.65
N ILE A 16 -7.37 7.30 -0.65
CA ILE A 16 -7.82 6.64 -1.88
C ILE A 16 -8.50 7.62 -2.84
N ASN A 17 -9.24 8.61 -2.32
CA ASN A 17 -9.91 9.61 -3.16
C ASN A 17 -8.90 10.58 -3.79
N LEU A 18 -7.86 10.98 -3.06
CA LEU A 18 -6.74 11.76 -3.61
C LEU A 18 -6.00 10.94 -4.68
N LEU A 19 -5.63 9.70 -4.36
CA LEU A 19 -4.91 8.84 -5.30
C LEU A 19 -5.72 8.58 -6.58
N ALA A 20 -7.04 8.41 -6.46
CA ALA A 20 -7.92 8.30 -7.62
C ALA A 20 -7.92 9.56 -8.50
N LYS A 21 -7.83 10.76 -7.92
CA LYS A 21 -7.71 12.04 -8.66
C LYS A 21 -6.38 12.09 -9.42
N LEU A 22 -5.28 11.75 -8.76
CA LEU A 22 -3.94 11.80 -9.32
C LEU A 22 -3.74 10.77 -10.46
N LEU A 23 -4.27 9.57 -10.28
CA LEU A 23 -4.14 8.48 -11.25
C LEU A 23 -4.92 8.70 -12.55
N LYS A 24 -5.94 9.58 -12.58
CA LYS A 24 -6.71 9.88 -13.81
C LYS A 24 -5.85 10.35 -14.99
N LYS A 25 -4.72 10.96 -14.72
CA LYS A 25 -3.76 11.39 -15.74
C LYS A 25 -3.11 10.19 -16.45
N TYR A 26 -3.07 9.03 -15.80
CA TYR A 26 -2.40 7.83 -16.28
C TYR A 26 -3.37 6.80 -16.88
N GLY A 27 -4.68 6.91 -16.61
CA GLY A 27 -5.66 5.99 -17.18
C GLY A 27 -7.05 6.05 -16.55
N ASP A 28 -7.87 5.08 -16.92
CA ASP A 28 -9.20 4.90 -16.35
C ASP A 28 -9.09 4.20 -15.00
N VAL A 29 -9.62 4.85 -13.95
CA VAL A 29 -9.52 4.37 -12.56
C VAL A 29 -10.82 3.68 -12.15
N TYR A 30 -10.68 2.48 -11.63
CA TYR A 30 -11.74 1.66 -11.05
C TYR A 30 -11.42 1.39 -9.59
N ILE A 31 -12.30 1.80 -8.69
CA ILE A 31 -12.11 1.61 -7.26
C ILE A 31 -12.88 0.38 -6.81
N VAL A 32 -12.18 -0.55 -6.16
CA VAL A 32 -12.77 -1.62 -5.35
C VAL A 32 -12.07 -1.59 -4.00
N ALA A 33 -12.78 -1.20 -2.95
CA ALA A 33 -12.14 -0.99 -1.64
C ALA A 33 -13.05 -1.44 -0.48
N PRO A 34 -12.49 -1.76 0.68
CA PRO A 34 -13.25 -2.16 1.85
C PRO A 34 -14.26 -1.09 2.29
N LYS A 35 -15.40 -1.53 2.83
CA LYS A 35 -16.40 -0.64 3.43
C LYS A 35 -15.95 -0.05 4.76
N LYS A 36 -15.10 -0.77 5.49
CA LYS A 36 -14.54 -0.41 6.81
C LYS A 36 -13.02 -0.51 6.75
N VAL A 37 -12.36 0.09 7.73
CA VAL A 37 -10.92 -0.04 7.95
C VAL A 37 -10.54 -1.52 8.13
N MET A 38 -9.52 -1.97 7.42
CA MET A 38 -8.99 -3.33 7.40
C MET A 38 -7.47 -3.35 7.64
N SER A 39 -7.00 -2.50 8.56
CA SER A 39 -5.58 -2.42 8.93
C SER A 39 -5.05 -3.75 9.47
N ALA A 40 -3.77 -4.01 9.27
CA ALA A 40 -3.07 -5.21 9.72
C ALA A 40 -3.69 -6.54 9.24
N LYS A 41 -4.24 -6.57 8.02
CA LYS A 41 -4.81 -7.78 7.41
C LYS A 41 -3.84 -8.53 6.51
N SER A 42 -2.67 -7.96 6.23
CA SER A 42 -1.72 -8.58 5.31
C SER A 42 -2.39 -8.99 3.98
N VAL A 43 -2.04 -10.14 3.41
CA VAL A 43 -2.62 -10.70 2.18
C VAL A 43 -3.80 -11.66 2.46
N SER A 44 -4.47 -11.52 3.62
CA SER A 44 -5.59 -12.41 3.98
C SER A 44 -6.77 -12.27 3.02
N ILE A 45 -7.43 -13.40 2.72
CA ILE A 45 -8.65 -13.49 1.91
C ILE A 45 -9.76 -14.21 2.69
N ILE A 46 -11.01 -13.93 2.35
CA ILE A 46 -12.20 -14.54 2.97
C ILE A 46 -12.63 -15.73 2.13
N LEU A 47 -12.58 -16.93 2.72
CA LEU A 47 -13.00 -18.19 2.07
C LEU A 47 -14.20 -18.86 2.76
N ASP A 48 -14.52 -18.45 3.96
CA ASP A 48 -15.52 -19.08 4.84
C ASP A 48 -16.95 -18.53 4.68
N ARG A 49 -17.10 -17.45 3.90
CA ARG A 49 -18.39 -16.82 3.62
C ARG A 49 -18.41 -16.09 2.27
N PRO A 50 -19.60 -15.81 1.71
CA PRO A 50 -19.72 -14.97 0.52
C PRO A 50 -19.22 -13.54 0.76
N LEU A 51 -18.54 -12.96 -0.25
CA LEU A 51 -18.14 -11.56 -0.28
C LEU A 51 -19.34 -10.68 -0.71
N LYS A 52 -19.71 -9.72 0.12
CA LYS A 52 -20.74 -8.73 -0.23
C LYS A 52 -20.11 -7.55 -0.94
N VAL A 53 -20.59 -7.27 -2.15
CA VAL A 53 -20.12 -6.16 -2.99
C VAL A 53 -21.27 -5.20 -3.26
N SER A 54 -21.03 -3.91 -3.12
CA SER A 54 -21.99 -2.84 -3.43
C SER A 54 -21.38 -1.89 -4.46
N LYS A 55 -22.09 -1.67 -5.56
CA LYS A 55 -21.76 -0.61 -6.52
C LYS A 55 -22.19 0.74 -5.94
N ILE A 56 -21.24 1.62 -5.67
CA ILE A 56 -21.48 2.94 -5.07
C ILE A 56 -21.82 3.99 -6.12
N LYS A 57 -21.05 4.00 -7.21
CA LYS A 57 -21.23 4.86 -8.39
C LYS A 57 -20.49 4.24 -9.59
N LYS A 58 -20.47 4.92 -10.72
CA LYS A 58 -19.70 4.47 -11.89
C LYS A 58 -18.24 4.22 -11.48
N ASN A 59 -17.72 3.03 -11.79
CA ASN A 59 -16.34 2.59 -11.51
C ASN A 59 -15.95 2.58 -10.02
N VAL A 60 -16.91 2.61 -9.08
CA VAL A 60 -16.62 2.57 -7.64
C VAL A 60 -17.47 1.51 -6.96
N TYR A 61 -16.79 0.58 -6.30
CA TYR A 61 -17.39 -0.55 -5.59
C TYR A 61 -16.83 -0.60 -4.16
N SER A 62 -17.65 -1.02 -3.21
CA SER A 62 -17.21 -1.32 -1.85
C SER A 62 -17.52 -2.76 -1.49
N THR A 63 -16.68 -3.38 -0.66
CA THR A 63 -16.85 -4.75 -0.20
C THR A 63 -16.82 -4.84 1.32
N ASP A 64 -17.28 -5.96 1.88
CA ASP A 64 -17.08 -6.31 3.28
C ASP A 64 -15.85 -7.22 3.49
N GLY A 65 -14.99 -7.30 2.45
CA GLY A 65 -13.76 -8.07 2.43
C GLY A 65 -12.52 -7.28 2.77
N THR A 66 -11.39 -7.97 2.69
CA THR A 66 -10.04 -7.41 2.86
C THR A 66 -9.60 -6.65 1.60
N PRO A 67 -8.48 -5.90 1.65
CA PRO A 67 -7.89 -5.31 0.45
C PRO A 67 -7.52 -6.35 -0.62
N ALA A 68 -7.02 -7.51 -0.22
CA ALA A 68 -6.74 -8.62 -1.14
C ALA A 68 -8.01 -9.16 -1.80
N ASP A 69 -9.12 -9.31 -1.06
CA ASP A 69 -10.42 -9.67 -1.63
C ASP A 69 -10.90 -8.63 -2.66
N CYS A 70 -10.69 -7.33 -2.38
CA CYS A 70 -11.05 -6.26 -3.30
C CYS A 70 -10.30 -6.38 -4.64
N VAL A 71 -9.00 -6.69 -4.58
CA VAL A 71 -8.19 -6.92 -5.79
C VAL A 71 -8.65 -8.18 -6.51
N ALA A 72 -8.82 -9.29 -5.80
CA ALA A 72 -9.27 -10.55 -6.39
C ALA A 72 -10.62 -10.37 -7.10
N PHE A 73 -11.60 -9.73 -6.44
CA PHE A 73 -12.90 -9.41 -7.04
C PHE A 73 -12.77 -8.50 -8.25
N GLY A 74 -11.99 -7.42 -8.13
CA GLY A 74 -11.79 -6.46 -9.24
C GLY A 74 -11.23 -7.12 -10.48
N LEU A 75 -10.20 -7.94 -10.33
CA LEU A 75 -9.51 -8.59 -11.44
C LEU A 75 -10.32 -9.75 -12.06
N SER A 76 -11.09 -10.47 -11.25
CA SER A 76 -11.82 -11.67 -11.73
C SER A 76 -13.25 -11.40 -12.17
N SER A 77 -13.92 -10.35 -11.66
CA SER A 77 -15.39 -10.26 -11.73
C SER A 77 -15.93 -9.01 -12.39
N LEU A 78 -15.13 -7.97 -12.64
CA LEU A 78 -15.60 -6.76 -13.29
C LEU A 78 -15.64 -6.85 -14.83
N GLY A 79 -15.07 -7.89 -15.43
CA GLY A 79 -14.99 -8.06 -16.89
C GLY A 79 -14.09 -7.03 -17.58
N ILE A 80 -13.15 -6.43 -16.83
CA ILE A 80 -12.23 -5.40 -17.32
C ILE A 80 -10.81 -6.00 -17.30
N LYS A 81 -10.08 -5.80 -18.40
CA LYS A 81 -8.64 -6.12 -18.41
C LYS A 81 -7.89 -4.96 -17.78
N PHE A 82 -7.30 -5.20 -16.62
CA PHE A 82 -6.49 -4.23 -15.90
C PHE A 82 -5.02 -4.34 -16.28
N ASP A 83 -4.35 -3.19 -16.34
CA ASP A 83 -2.92 -3.06 -16.67
C ASP A 83 -2.07 -2.84 -15.41
N LEU A 84 -2.68 -2.31 -14.33
CA LEU A 84 -2.00 -1.94 -13.09
C LEU A 84 -2.96 -2.05 -11.90
N VAL A 85 -2.47 -2.52 -10.78
CA VAL A 85 -3.14 -2.39 -9.48
C VAL A 85 -2.39 -1.35 -8.66
N VAL A 86 -3.13 -0.43 -8.03
CA VAL A 86 -2.58 0.55 -7.11
C VAL A 86 -3.30 0.44 -5.78
N SER A 87 -2.54 0.45 -4.68
CA SER A 87 -3.09 0.39 -3.33
C SER A 87 -2.64 1.59 -2.52
N GLY A 88 -3.56 2.25 -1.83
CA GLY A 88 -3.28 3.41 -0.95
C GLY A 88 -4.16 4.62 -1.25
N ILE A 89 -3.75 5.84 -0.90
CA ILE A 89 -2.56 6.16 -0.11
C ILE A 89 -2.84 5.76 1.34
N ASN A 90 -1.99 4.87 1.89
CA ASN A 90 -2.10 4.46 3.27
C ASN A 90 -1.71 5.60 4.22
N HIS A 91 -2.50 5.80 5.28
CA HIS A 91 -2.14 6.68 6.38
C HIS A 91 -1.24 5.90 7.36
N GLY A 92 0.04 6.18 7.32
CA GLY A 92 1.10 5.43 8.00
C GLY A 92 2.06 4.77 7.01
N HIS A 93 3.33 4.73 7.35
CA HIS A 93 4.35 4.10 6.52
C HIS A 93 4.22 2.57 6.49
N ASN A 94 4.55 2.01 5.34
CA ASN A 94 4.74 0.57 5.16
C ASN A 94 6.23 0.30 4.89
N ILE A 95 7.06 0.40 5.93
CA ILE A 95 8.52 0.17 5.89
C ILE A 95 8.90 -0.95 6.85
N SER A 96 10.07 -1.52 6.70
CA SER A 96 10.57 -2.57 7.59
C SER A 96 9.58 -3.74 7.71
N TYR A 97 9.39 -4.28 8.92
CA TYR A 97 8.44 -5.35 9.22
C TYR A 97 6.98 -4.96 9.04
N ASP A 98 6.63 -3.67 8.99
CA ASP A 98 5.24 -3.26 8.77
C ASP A 98 4.72 -3.69 7.40
N THR A 99 5.61 -3.87 6.42
CA THR A 99 5.28 -4.46 5.12
C THR A 99 4.61 -5.83 5.23
N MET A 100 4.98 -6.65 6.23
CA MET A 100 4.42 -8.00 6.42
C MET A 100 2.98 -7.98 6.94
N TYR A 101 2.59 -6.96 7.69
CA TYR A 101 1.26 -6.84 8.28
C TYR A 101 0.29 -6.01 7.45
N SER A 102 0.82 -5.20 6.53
CA SER A 102 0.06 -4.20 5.78
C SER A 102 -0.98 -4.81 4.83
N GLY A 103 -2.23 -4.34 4.94
CA GLY A 103 -3.28 -4.65 3.97
C GLY A 103 -3.03 -3.96 2.62
N THR A 104 -2.41 -2.78 2.62
CA THR A 104 -2.01 -2.04 1.42
C THR A 104 -1.00 -2.84 0.59
N ILE A 105 0.03 -3.40 1.24
CA ILE A 105 1.01 -4.30 0.60
C ILE A 105 0.34 -5.62 0.20
N GLY A 106 -0.51 -6.19 1.06
CA GLY A 106 -1.24 -7.44 0.80
C GLY A 106 -2.10 -7.38 -0.47
N ALA A 107 -2.75 -6.23 -0.74
CA ALA A 107 -3.47 -5.99 -1.99
C ALA A 107 -2.56 -6.07 -3.22
N CYS A 108 -1.37 -5.48 -3.14
CA CYS A 108 -0.39 -5.54 -4.23
C CYS A 108 0.17 -6.96 -4.42
N LEU A 109 0.45 -7.70 -3.34
CA LEU A 109 0.84 -9.11 -3.43
C LEU A 109 -0.25 -9.95 -4.11
N GLN A 110 -1.53 -9.70 -3.80
CA GLN A 110 -2.66 -10.36 -4.49
C GLN A 110 -2.66 -10.06 -5.99
N ALA A 111 -2.34 -8.84 -6.42
CA ALA A 111 -2.25 -8.50 -7.84
C ALA A 111 -1.18 -9.32 -8.58
N LEU A 112 -0.03 -9.57 -7.93
CA LEU A 112 1.04 -10.37 -8.51
C LEU A 112 0.62 -11.83 -8.74
N THR A 113 -0.34 -12.38 -8.01
CA THR A 113 -0.88 -13.73 -8.26
C THR A 113 -1.64 -13.80 -9.59
N TYR A 114 -2.16 -12.66 -10.05
CA TYR A 114 -2.83 -12.50 -11.37
C TYR A 114 -1.86 -12.03 -12.46
N GLN A 115 -0.55 -11.97 -12.19
CA GLN A 115 0.48 -11.46 -13.12
C GLN A 115 0.26 -9.99 -13.51
N ILE A 116 -0.35 -9.19 -12.65
CA ILE A 116 -0.57 -7.75 -12.86
C ILE A 116 0.44 -6.97 -12.01
N PRO A 117 1.20 -6.03 -12.60
CA PRO A 117 2.06 -5.11 -11.86
C PRO A 117 1.31 -4.34 -10.78
N ALA A 118 1.98 -4.04 -9.66
CA ALA A 118 1.32 -3.34 -8.57
C ALA A 118 2.22 -2.31 -7.88
N ILE A 119 1.61 -1.21 -7.40
CA ILE A 119 2.26 -0.14 -6.62
C ILE A 119 1.46 0.11 -5.34
N ALA A 120 2.14 0.09 -4.20
CA ALA A 120 1.63 0.54 -2.92
C ALA A 120 2.13 1.95 -2.62
N PHE A 121 1.25 2.86 -2.21
CA PHE A 121 1.59 4.22 -1.79
C PHE A 121 1.25 4.44 -0.34
N SER A 122 2.19 5.02 0.42
CA SER A 122 2.04 5.31 1.84
C SER A 122 2.66 6.66 2.20
N CYS A 123 2.00 7.39 3.11
CA CYS A 123 2.55 8.57 3.77
C CYS A 123 2.06 8.65 5.21
N GLU A 124 2.81 9.29 6.11
CA GLU A 124 2.40 9.39 7.51
C GLU A 124 1.24 10.40 7.69
N HIS A 125 1.49 11.68 7.42
CA HIS A 125 0.50 12.74 7.64
C HIS A 125 0.39 13.73 6.50
N ASN A 126 1.43 13.82 5.65
CA ASN A 126 1.55 14.91 4.68
C ASN A 126 1.11 14.48 3.28
N PHE A 127 -0.21 14.44 3.07
CA PHE A 127 -0.78 14.15 1.74
C PHE A 127 -0.46 15.23 0.69
N GLU A 128 -0.12 16.45 1.11
CA GLU A 128 0.29 17.53 0.19
C GLU A 128 1.61 17.20 -0.51
N LEU A 129 2.56 16.56 0.21
CA LEU A 129 3.77 16.05 -0.42
C LEU A 129 3.46 15.01 -1.49
N VAL A 130 2.50 14.12 -1.23
CA VAL A 130 2.08 13.14 -2.23
C VAL A 130 1.52 13.85 -3.46
N GLU A 131 0.60 14.81 -3.27
CA GLU A 131 0.02 15.57 -4.39
C GLU A 131 1.10 16.31 -5.21
N LYS A 132 2.09 16.90 -4.53
CA LYS A 132 3.17 17.68 -5.15
C LYS A 132 4.14 16.81 -5.95
N PHE A 133 4.54 15.65 -5.43
CA PHE A 133 5.61 14.82 -6.01
C PHE A 133 5.11 13.54 -6.69
N PHE A 134 3.79 13.33 -6.78
CA PHE A 134 3.22 12.12 -7.38
C PHE A 134 3.68 11.90 -8.82
N ASP A 135 3.67 12.96 -9.63
CA ASP A 135 4.07 12.89 -11.02
C ASP A 135 5.57 12.58 -11.17
N ASP A 136 6.41 13.10 -10.30
CA ASP A 136 7.86 12.81 -10.31
C ASP A 136 8.09 11.33 -10.00
N VAL A 137 7.37 10.78 -9.02
CA VAL A 137 7.42 9.35 -8.66
C VAL A 137 6.94 8.48 -9.83
N MET A 138 5.79 8.79 -10.41
CA MET A 138 5.26 8.03 -11.53
C MET A 138 6.16 8.10 -12.77
N ASN A 139 6.71 9.26 -13.07
CA ASN A 139 7.66 9.43 -14.17
C ASN A 139 8.95 8.64 -13.91
N HIS A 140 9.48 8.64 -12.68
CA HIS A 140 10.62 7.81 -12.30
C HIS A 140 10.35 6.32 -12.56
N ILE A 141 9.20 5.82 -12.06
CA ILE A 141 8.77 4.43 -12.23
C ILE A 141 8.63 4.05 -13.71
N LEU A 142 7.97 4.89 -14.51
CA LEU A 142 7.68 4.60 -15.91
C LEU A 142 8.93 4.72 -16.80
N ASN A 143 9.76 5.76 -16.61
CA ASN A 143 10.97 5.99 -17.40
C ASN A 143 12.03 4.89 -17.16
N LEU A 144 12.16 4.43 -15.92
CA LEU A 144 13.06 3.35 -15.56
C LEU A 144 12.45 1.95 -15.76
N LYS A 145 11.18 1.87 -16.22
CA LYS A 145 10.46 0.61 -16.47
C LYS A 145 10.46 -0.32 -15.25
N LEU A 146 10.20 0.22 -14.07
CA LEU A 146 10.27 -0.53 -12.82
C LEU A 146 9.06 -1.46 -12.59
N LEU A 147 7.96 -1.29 -13.34
CA LEU A 147 6.77 -2.13 -13.22
C LEU A 147 7.06 -3.58 -13.65
N SER A 148 6.64 -4.53 -12.82
CA SER A 148 6.84 -5.96 -13.05
C SER A 148 5.70 -6.76 -12.43
N SER A 149 5.46 -7.97 -12.95
CA SER A 149 4.58 -8.97 -12.31
C SER A 149 5.33 -9.88 -11.31
N GLU A 150 6.66 -9.71 -11.18
CA GLU A 150 7.48 -10.50 -10.26
C GLU A 150 7.72 -9.81 -8.91
N HIS A 151 7.56 -8.49 -8.87
CA HIS A 151 7.63 -7.70 -7.65
C HIS A 151 6.63 -6.55 -7.68
N LEU A 152 6.17 -6.16 -6.51
CA LEU A 152 5.44 -4.89 -6.32
C LEU A 152 6.43 -3.76 -6.03
N LEU A 153 6.02 -2.52 -6.30
CA LEU A 153 6.72 -1.33 -5.85
C LEU A 153 6.04 -0.80 -4.57
N ASN A 154 6.84 -0.60 -3.54
CA ASN A 154 6.39 -0.02 -2.28
C ASN A 154 6.96 1.40 -2.16
N VAL A 155 6.10 2.40 -2.28
CA VAL A 155 6.46 3.81 -2.27
C VAL A 155 6.06 4.43 -0.93
N ASN A 156 7.03 4.96 -0.19
CA ASN A 156 6.79 5.67 1.06
C ASN A 156 7.30 7.11 0.95
N PHE A 157 6.44 8.08 1.22
CA PHE A 157 6.80 9.49 1.28
C PHE A 157 7.46 9.82 2.62
N PRO A 158 8.44 10.77 2.66
CA PRO A 158 9.20 11.03 3.87
C PRO A 158 8.36 11.68 4.99
N LEU A 159 8.91 11.65 6.20
CA LEU A 159 8.36 12.36 7.37
C LEU A 159 8.56 13.87 7.29
N SER A 160 9.64 14.30 6.63
CA SER A 160 10.00 15.72 6.50
C SER A 160 9.08 16.44 5.52
N GLU A 161 8.92 17.76 5.71
CA GLU A 161 8.22 18.62 4.76
C GLU A 161 9.01 18.85 3.46
N GLU A 162 10.33 18.66 3.50
CA GLU A 162 11.22 18.80 2.35
C GLU A 162 11.55 17.43 1.76
N VAL A 163 11.31 17.29 0.45
CA VAL A 163 11.71 16.11 -0.32
C VAL A 163 13.07 16.37 -0.96
N ARG A 164 14.07 15.57 -0.57
CA ARG A 164 15.45 15.64 -1.09
C ARG A 164 15.64 14.88 -2.40
N GLY A 165 14.69 14.02 -2.77
CA GLY A 165 14.70 13.23 -3.99
C GLY A 165 14.03 11.88 -3.83
N ILE A 166 14.15 11.04 -4.88
CA ILE A 166 13.67 9.67 -4.91
C ILE A 166 14.86 8.74 -4.71
N MET A 167 14.70 7.72 -3.89
CA MET A 167 15.71 6.70 -3.61
C MET A 167 15.14 5.31 -3.84
N GLU A 168 15.76 4.51 -4.71
CA GLU A 168 15.50 3.07 -4.78
C GLU A 168 16.15 2.41 -3.56
N THR A 169 15.36 1.70 -2.77
CA THR A 169 15.74 1.21 -1.44
C THR A 169 15.51 -0.28 -1.28
N ASN A 170 16.20 -0.85 -0.28
CA ASN A 170 15.92 -2.19 0.22
C ASN A 170 15.04 -2.10 1.47
N ILE A 171 14.24 -3.14 1.72
CA ILE A 171 13.53 -3.26 3.01
C ILE A 171 14.56 -3.60 4.09
N TYR A 172 14.65 -2.75 5.11
CA TYR A 172 15.48 -3.01 6.28
C TYR A 172 14.63 -3.51 7.42
N TYR A 173 14.78 -4.79 7.73
CA TYR A 173 14.05 -5.42 8.84
C TYR A 173 14.67 -5.03 10.18
N ARG A 174 14.34 -3.82 10.66
CA ARG A 174 14.78 -3.33 11.96
C ARG A 174 14.24 -4.20 13.09
N PRO A 175 15.02 -4.47 14.16
CA PRO A 175 14.51 -5.20 15.30
C PRO A 175 13.27 -4.52 15.87
N GLN A 176 12.20 -5.29 16.04
CA GLN A 176 10.98 -4.84 16.70
C GLN A 176 10.40 -5.96 17.55
N ALA A 177 9.71 -5.58 18.62
CA ALA A 177 9.00 -6.51 19.47
C ALA A 177 7.56 -6.07 19.66
N THR A 178 6.63 -7.01 19.50
CA THR A 178 5.26 -6.83 19.96
C THR A 178 5.15 -7.42 21.35
N TYR A 179 4.72 -6.64 22.32
CA TYR A 179 4.46 -7.08 23.67
C TYR A 179 3.04 -6.70 24.11
N TYR A 180 2.57 -7.31 25.18
CA TYR A 180 1.21 -7.10 25.66
C TYR A 180 1.22 -6.53 27.05
N GLU A 181 0.56 -5.40 27.27
CA GLU A 181 0.32 -4.83 28.58
C GLU A 181 -1.08 -5.17 29.07
N LYS A 182 -1.19 -5.55 30.34
CA LYS A 182 -2.48 -5.86 30.96
C LYS A 182 -3.23 -4.55 31.22
N VAL A 183 -4.41 -4.40 30.62
CA VAL A 183 -5.28 -3.20 30.76
C VAL A 183 -6.58 -3.49 31.51
N GLY A 184 -6.83 -4.76 31.91
CA GLY A 184 -7.99 -5.18 32.67
C GLY A 184 -7.91 -6.64 33.08
N GLU A 185 -8.97 -7.16 33.72
CA GLU A 185 -9.06 -8.57 34.04
C GLU A 185 -9.14 -9.39 32.74
N ASN A 186 -8.14 -10.23 32.48
CA ASN A 186 -8.01 -11.03 31.24
C ASN A 186 -7.99 -10.20 29.93
N THR A 187 -7.64 -8.91 29.99
CA THR A 187 -7.60 -8.02 28.85
C THR A 187 -6.20 -7.43 28.70
N TYR A 188 -5.65 -7.54 27.49
CA TYR A 188 -4.30 -7.09 27.17
C TYR A 188 -4.30 -6.22 25.93
N GLN A 189 -3.52 -5.14 25.95
CA GLN A 189 -3.26 -4.24 24.83
C GLN A 189 -1.94 -4.64 24.18
N ALA A 190 -1.95 -4.88 22.86
CA ALA A 190 -0.72 -5.05 22.11
C ALA A 190 -0.02 -3.71 21.92
N LEU A 191 1.27 -3.66 22.20
CA LEU A 191 2.14 -2.52 21.99
C LEU A 191 3.35 -2.94 21.16
N ARG A 192 3.94 -2.00 20.42
CA ARG A 192 5.15 -2.24 19.64
C ARG A 192 6.30 -1.38 20.16
N LYS A 193 7.45 -1.99 20.29
CA LYS A 193 8.71 -1.30 20.51
C LYS A 193 9.52 -1.41 19.22
N LEU A 194 9.88 -0.26 18.65
CA LEU A 194 10.72 -0.16 17.47
C LEU A 194 12.13 0.24 17.91
N ASP A 195 13.13 -0.38 17.30
CA ASP A 195 14.53 0.03 17.46
C ASP A 195 14.93 0.84 16.23
N ASP A 196 14.78 2.16 16.31
CA ASP A 196 15.12 3.09 15.22
C ASP A 196 16.58 3.57 15.28
N GLU A 197 17.29 3.33 16.41
CA GLU A 197 18.60 3.92 16.66
C GLU A 197 19.74 3.23 15.86
N HIS A 198 19.49 2.06 15.28
CA HIS A 198 20.55 1.23 14.69
C HIS A 198 20.44 1.01 13.18
N CYS A 199 19.70 1.83 12.44
CA CYS A 199 19.64 1.72 10.98
C CYS A 199 20.89 2.33 10.33
N ASN A 200 21.94 1.53 10.16
CA ASN A 200 23.20 1.93 9.49
C ASN A 200 23.16 1.69 7.96
N ASP A 201 22.09 1.11 7.43
CA ASP A 201 21.96 0.89 5.99
C ASP A 201 21.42 2.14 5.29
N LEU A 202 22.32 2.90 4.67
CA LEU A 202 22.02 4.14 3.94
C LEU A 202 21.14 3.91 2.70
N LYS A 203 20.95 2.65 2.27
CA LYS A 203 20.06 2.29 1.16
C LYS A 203 18.73 1.69 1.62
N SER A 204 18.43 1.76 2.92
CA SER A 204 17.20 1.23 3.46
C SER A 204 16.01 2.16 3.29
N ASP A 205 14.81 1.58 3.26
CA ASP A 205 13.53 2.27 3.30
C ASP A 205 13.39 3.15 4.55
N VAL A 206 13.84 2.64 5.71
CA VAL A 206 13.85 3.36 7.00
C VAL A 206 14.74 4.60 6.93
N TYR A 207 15.97 4.46 6.41
CA TYR A 207 16.88 5.59 6.25
C TYR A 207 16.28 6.66 5.33
N ALA A 208 15.79 6.24 4.15
CA ALA A 208 15.26 7.16 3.15
C ALA A 208 14.13 8.02 3.71
N VAL A 209 13.12 7.39 4.33
CA VAL A 209 11.96 8.09 4.89
C VAL A 209 12.35 9.06 5.99
N ASN A 210 13.27 8.68 6.88
CA ASN A 210 13.73 9.51 7.99
C ASN A 210 14.63 10.70 7.54
N HIS A 211 15.23 10.61 6.33
CA HIS A 211 16.15 11.63 5.83
C HIS A 211 15.61 12.44 4.65
N GLY A 212 14.30 12.45 4.45
CA GLY A 212 13.65 13.32 3.46
C GLY A 212 13.63 12.76 2.03
N PHE A 213 13.86 11.47 1.83
CA PHE A 213 13.76 10.85 0.52
C PHE A 213 12.45 10.09 0.35
N ILE A 214 11.86 10.15 -0.84
CA ILE A 214 10.80 9.24 -1.23
C ILE A 214 11.45 7.87 -1.48
N SER A 215 11.07 6.89 -0.69
CA SER A 215 11.56 5.52 -0.79
C SER A 215 10.77 4.73 -1.81
N ILE A 216 11.45 4.02 -2.72
CA ILE A 216 10.84 3.03 -3.63
C ILE A 216 11.55 1.70 -3.43
N SER A 217 10.89 0.76 -2.77
CA SER A 217 11.42 -0.58 -2.54
C SER A 217 10.71 -1.60 -3.43
N LYS A 218 11.43 -2.67 -3.82
CA LYS A 218 10.87 -3.82 -4.52
C LYS A 218 10.61 -4.95 -3.53
N LEU A 219 9.37 -5.43 -3.46
CA LEU A 219 9.04 -6.62 -2.69
C LEU A 219 8.68 -7.75 -3.66
N ASN A 220 9.47 -8.81 -3.61
CA ASN A 220 9.34 -9.94 -4.52
C ASN A 220 8.08 -10.77 -4.23
N LYS A 221 7.54 -11.38 -5.27
CA LYS A 221 6.42 -12.33 -5.23
C LYS A 221 6.79 -13.62 -4.48
N LYS A 222 8.06 -14.02 -4.56
CA LYS A 222 8.59 -15.18 -3.85
C LYS A 222 9.16 -14.74 -2.51
N LEU A 223 8.82 -15.49 -1.47
CA LEU A 223 9.52 -15.47 -0.19
C LEU A 223 10.78 -16.33 -0.41
N ASP A 224 11.88 -15.70 -0.79
CA ASP A 224 13.19 -16.35 -0.84
C ASP A 224 13.84 -16.29 0.52
#